data_e3bf1d5c8f3a3a495e313c0e36ab7ef9
#
_entry.id   e3bf1d5c8f3a3a495e313c0e36ab7ef9
#
_cell.length_a   1.000
_cell.length_b   1.000
_cell.length_c   1.000
_cell.angle_alpha   90.00
_cell.angle_beta   90.00
_cell.angle_gamma   90.00
#
_symmetry.space_group_name_H-M   'P 1'
#
loop_
_entity.id
_entity.type
_entity.pdbx_description
1 polymer ?
#
loop_
_entity_poly.entity_id
_entity_poly.type
_entity_poly.pdbx_seq_one_letter_code
_entity_poly.pdbx_strand_id
1 'polypeptide(L)'
;MAENQDINKDYDIRPEVVNYDDVRRWIPALDGHEKLVNRLLHFLSIDKVNDVHSRHCGTPGIAFSQALINDEFKICLRVDGLDVLDRFPEGAFITVSNHPFGALDGITLLDIVGTARPDYKVMVNMFLNHISAMRPSFIAVDPSASNDPAKRRTTMQGIKEAMMRVKQGHPIGFFPAGAVSKLKPNLRINDREWQPSIIRLISQLKVPVIPIFFHGHNSTFFNILGVISWQIRTLRLPAEVFRRQGKEIHVSIGEPISVERQQACGSVEELSALLRSETYALRSLK
;
A
#
# COMPACT_ATOMS: atom_id res chain seq x y z
N MET A 1 -24.20 3.53 13.98
CA MET A 1 -23.30 3.99 15.07
C MET A 1 -22.79 2.84 15.96
N ALA A 2 -23.55 1.78 16.23
CA ALA A 2 -23.08 0.64 17.04
C ALA A 2 -22.00 -0.22 16.35
N GLU A 3 -22.11 -0.43 15.04
CA GLU A 3 -21.15 -1.20 14.23
C GLU A 3 -19.73 -0.60 14.23
N ASN A 4 -19.62 0.73 14.23
CA ASN A 4 -18.32 1.41 14.28
C ASN A 4 -17.61 1.32 15.64
N GLN A 5 -18.34 1.14 16.74
CA GLN A 5 -17.72 1.00 18.06
C GLN A 5 -17.08 -0.38 18.26
N ASP A 6 -17.61 -1.43 17.64
CA ASP A 6 -17.03 -2.77 17.71
C ASP A 6 -15.75 -2.89 16.87
N ILE A 7 -15.72 -2.32 15.67
CA ILE A 7 -14.53 -2.33 14.80
C ILE A 7 -13.35 -1.60 15.48
N ASN A 8 -13.60 -0.51 16.20
CA ASN A 8 -12.56 0.24 16.90
C ASN A 8 -11.90 -0.58 18.04
N LYS A 9 -12.66 -1.45 18.71
CA LYS A 9 -12.13 -2.33 19.76
C LYS A 9 -11.32 -3.50 19.21
N ASP A 10 -11.77 -4.07 18.11
CA ASP A 10 -11.13 -5.25 17.50
C ASP A 10 -9.74 -4.92 16.91
N TYR A 11 -9.52 -3.66 16.48
CA TYR A 11 -8.27 -3.24 15.82
C TYR A 11 -7.39 -2.34 16.67
N ASP A 12 -7.73 -2.07 17.95
CA ASP A 12 -6.94 -1.17 18.83
C ASP A 12 -6.60 0.15 18.12
N ILE A 13 -7.62 0.87 17.68
CA ILE A 13 -7.46 2.12 16.94
C ILE A 13 -7.17 3.25 17.91
N ARG A 14 -5.99 3.87 17.74
CA ARG A 14 -5.52 4.99 18.57
C ARG A 14 -5.46 6.28 17.75
N PRO A 15 -5.59 7.47 18.36
CA PRO A 15 -5.57 8.74 17.62
C PRO A 15 -4.23 9.04 16.94
N GLU A 16 -3.11 8.68 17.55
CA GLU A 16 -1.77 8.95 17.04
C GLU A 16 -1.16 7.72 16.34
N VAL A 17 -0.51 7.96 15.23
CA VAL A 17 0.22 6.92 14.47
C VAL A 17 1.54 6.58 15.14
N VAL A 18 2.33 7.62 15.50
CA VAL A 18 3.62 7.48 16.20
C VAL A 18 3.77 8.63 17.20
N ASN A 19 4.08 8.30 18.44
CA ASN A 19 4.34 9.28 19.49
C ASN A 19 5.68 9.06 20.17
N TYR A 20 5.99 9.87 21.19
CA TYR A 20 7.24 9.77 21.95
C TYR A 20 7.44 8.39 22.58
N ASP A 21 6.38 7.80 23.14
CA ASP A 21 6.45 6.49 23.78
C ASP A 21 6.78 5.37 22.79
N ASP A 22 6.34 5.47 21.55
CA ASP A 22 6.72 4.54 20.50
C ASP A 22 8.20 4.68 20.17
N VAL A 23 8.68 5.92 19.97
CA VAL A 23 10.08 6.20 19.60
C VAL A 23 11.05 5.75 20.68
N ARG A 24 10.78 6.02 21.97
CA ARG A 24 11.66 5.59 23.06
C ARG A 24 11.72 4.07 23.22
N ARG A 25 10.63 3.36 22.89
CA ARG A 25 10.62 1.89 22.85
C ARG A 25 11.47 1.32 21.71
N TRP A 26 11.46 1.98 20.55
CA TRP A 26 12.26 1.54 19.39
C TRP A 26 13.72 1.95 19.49
N ILE A 27 14.00 3.10 20.10
CA ILE A 27 15.33 3.70 20.24
C ILE A 27 15.51 4.13 21.70
N PRO A 28 15.89 3.19 22.61
CA PRO A 28 16.02 3.49 24.04
C PRO A 28 16.99 4.65 24.36
N ALA A 29 17.96 4.91 23.48
CA ALA A 29 18.89 6.04 23.63
C ALA A 29 18.19 7.42 23.56
N LEU A 30 16.95 7.49 23.09
CA LEU A 30 16.14 8.73 23.05
C LEU A 30 15.21 8.88 24.27
N ASP A 31 15.25 7.96 25.22
CA ASP A 31 14.49 8.09 26.47
C ASP A 31 14.99 9.31 27.25
N GLY A 32 14.05 10.10 27.79
CA GLY A 32 14.32 11.38 28.43
C GLY A 32 14.56 12.57 27.47
N HIS A 33 14.58 12.35 26.16
CA HIS A 33 14.83 13.40 25.16
C HIS A 33 13.57 13.80 24.36
N GLU A 34 12.42 13.92 25.03
CA GLU A 34 11.12 14.17 24.39
C GLU A 34 11.13 15.38 23.43
N LYS A 35 11.74 16.52 23.85
CA LYS A 35 11.83 17.72 23.00
C LYS A 35 12.58 17.46 21.68
N LEU A 36 13.61 16.64 21.72
CA LEU A 36 14.37 16.24 20.51
C LEU A 36 13.52 15.35 19.62
N VAL A 37 12.86 14.35 20.21
CA VAL A 37 11.98 13.42 19.47
C VAL A 37 10.85 14.21 18.79
N ASN A 38 10.18 15.12 19.48
CA ASN A 38 9.10 15.93 18.92
C ASN A 38 9.59 16.82 17.76
N ARG A 39 10.80 17.36 17.84
CA ARG A 39 11.41 18.09 16.69
C ARG A 39 11.69 17.17 15.51
N LEU A 40 12.13 15.94 15.75
CA LEU A 40 12.35 14.95 14.68
C LEU A 40 11.02 14.54 14.03
N LEU A 41 9.99 14.26 14.83
CA LEU A 41 8.66 13.91 14.31
C LEU A 41 8.09 15.05 13.46
N HIS A 42 8.25 16.31 13.90
CA HIS A 42 7.86 17.49 13.12
C HIS A 42 8.65 17.59 11.80
N PHE A 43 9.97 17.46 11.85
CA PHE A 43 10.82 17.49 10.65
C PHE A 43 10.44 16.42 9.62
N LEU A 44 10.01 15.25 10.09
CA LEU A 44 9.55 14.14 9.27
C LEU A 44 8.07 14.25 8.85
N SER A 45 7.38 15.31 9.29
CA SER A 45 5.92 15.51 9.07
C SER A 45 5.04 14.42 9.71
N ILE A 46 5.55 13.73 10.73
CA ILE A 46 4.77 12.72 11.47
C ILE A 46 3.71 13.40 12.35
N ASP A 47 3.99 14.58 12.89
CA ASP A 47 3.01 15.42 13.57
C ASP A 47 1.78 15.70 12.70
N LYS A 48 1.98 16.01 11.41
CA LYS A 48 0.90 16.18 10.44
C LYS A 48 0.14 14.88 10.18
N VAL A 49 0.86 13.75 10.10
CA VAL A 49 0.23 12.44 9.96
C VAL A 49 -0.64 12.12 11.18
N ASN A 50 -0.14 12.38 12.39
CA ASN A 50 -0.90 12.20 13.63
C ASN A 50 -2.16 13.06 13.66
N ASP A 51 -2.03 14.33 13.29
CA ASP A 51 -3.13 15.29 13.25
C ASP A 51 -4.23 14.84 12.25
N VAL A 52 -3.85 14.48 11.03
CA VAL A 52 -4.77 13.93 10.02
C VAL A 52 -5.41 12.63 10.51
N HIS A 53 -4.61 11.71 11.06
CA HIS A 53 -5.10 10.45 11.55
C HIS A 53 -6.10 10.64 12.70
N SER A 54 -5.82 11.51 13.67
CA SER A 54 -6.69 11.78 14.83
C SER A 54 -8.06 12.34 14.44
N ARG A 55 -8.11 13.14 13.36
CA ARG A 55 -9.40 13.67 12.84
C ARG A 55 -10.29 12.62 12.22
N HIS A 56 -9.71 11.57 11.62
CA HIS A 56 -10.46 10.61 10.80
C HIS A 56 -10.45 9.17 11.34
N CYS A 57 -9.70 8.87 12.41
CA CYS A 57 -9.56 7.50 12.92
C CYS A 57 -10.87 6.89 13.45
N GLY A 58 -11.90 7.69 13.69
CA GLY A 58 -13.24 7.22 14.10
C GLY A 58 -13.99 6.47 13.00
N THR A 59 -13.55 6.53 11.73
CA THR A 59 -14.15 5.85 10.58
C THR A 59 -13.10 4.98 9.90
N PRO A 60 -12.71 3.81 10.49
CA PRO A 60 -11.59 3.02 10.01
C PRO A 60 -11.88 2.27 8.71
N GLY A 61 -10.81 1.73 8.11
CA GLY A 61 -10.88 0.94 6.88
C GLY A 61 -11.01 1.80 5.63
N ILE A 62 -11.90 1.41 4.72
CA ILE A 62 -12.09 2.10 3.44
C ILE A 62 -12.61 3.53 3.64
N ALA A 63 -13.52 3.75 4.59
CA ALA A 63 -14.03 5.08 4.90
C ALA A 63 -12.92 6.04 5.35
N PHE A 64 -11.91 5.56 6.08
CA PHE A 64 -10.72 6.35 6.39
C PHE A 64 -9.94 6.74 5.13
N SER A 65 -9.75 5.81 4.19
CA SER A 65 -9.07 6.11 2.92
C SER A 65 -9.82 7.14 2.10
N GLN A 66 -11.14 7.04 2.04
CA GLN A 66 -12.01 8.00 1.35
C GLN A 66 -11.91 9.40 1.97
N ALA A 67 -11.95 9.50 3.30
CA ALA A 67 -11.77 10.76 4.00
C ALA A 67 -10.39 11.38 3.72
N LEU A 68 -9.33 10.56 3.68
CA LEU A 68 -8.00 11.05 3.31
C LEU A 68 -7.95 11.61 1.89
N ILE A 69 -8.50 10.90 0.90
CA ILE A 69 -8.46 11.32 -0.51
C ILE A 69 -9.33 12.57 -0.72
N ASN A 70 -10.57 12.55 -0.24
CA ASN A 70 -11.58 13.55 -0.60
C ASN A 70 -11.54 14.78 0.32
N ASP A 71 -11.49 14.58 1.63
CA ASP A 71 -11.65 15.66 2.60
C ASP A 71 -10.31 16.27 2.99
N GLU A 72 -9.31 15.44 3.24
CA GLU A 72 -8.03 15.89 3.79
C GLU A 72 -7.07 16.35 2.70
N PHE A 73 -6.77 15.47 1.73
CA PHE A 73 -5.83 15.80 0.67
C PHE A 73 -6.47 16.42 -0.56
N LYS A 74 -7.80 16.36 -0.70
CA LYS A 74 -8.55 16.90 -1.85
C LYS A 74 -7.92 16.50 -3.18
N ILE A 75 -7.59 15.21 -3.30
CA ILE A 75 -6.97 14.64 -4.48
C ILE A 75 -8.04 14.44 -5.54
N CYS A 76 -7.78 14.95 -6.75
CA CYS A 76 -8.59 14.65 -7.91
C CYS A 76 -8.15 13.30 -8.48
N LEU A 77 -8.99 12.27 -8.36
CA LEU A 77 -8.72 10.96 -8.97
C LEU A 77 -9.24 10.95 -10.41
N ARG A 78 -8.32 10.72 -11.36
CA ARG A 78 -8.64 10.34 -12.72
C ARG A 78 -8.42 8.86 -12.88
N VAL A 79 -9.49 8.10 -13.17
CA VAL A 79 -9.43 6.65 -13.26
C VAL A 79 -9.90 6.20 -14.63
N ASP A 80 -9.03 5.55 -15.41
CA ASP A 80 -9.39 4.90 -16.66
C ASP A 80 -9.66 3.42 -16.40
N GLY A 81 -10.69 2.85 -17.04
CA GLY A 81 -11.04 1.43 -16.93
C GLY A 81 -11.74 1.05 -15.63
N LEU A 82 -12.43 2.00 -14.98
CA LEU A 82 -13.14 1.73 -13.73
C LEU A 82 -14.23 0.66 -13.89
N ASP A 83 -14.86 0.58 -15.06
CA ASP A 83 -15.88 -0.39 -15.45
C ASP A 83 -15.39 -1.86 -15.38
N VAL A 84 -14.10 -2.08 -15.39
CA VAL A 84 -13.51 -3.42 -15.18
C VAL A 84 -13.91 -3.98 -13.84
N LEU A 85 -14.00 -3.15 -12.79
CA LEU A 85 -14.38 -3.59 -11.44
C LEU A 85 -15.84 -4.03 -11.36
N ASP A 86 -16.72 -3.48 -12.19
CA ASP A 86 -18.14 -3.83 -12.24
C ASP A 86 -18.36 -5.29 -12.69
N ARG A 87 -17.37 -5.89 -13.34
CA ARG A 87 -17.42 -7.30 -13.77
C ARG A 87 -17.16 -8.28 -12.61
N PHE A 88 -16.76 -7.76 -11.44
CA PHE A 88 -16.45 -8.54 -10.26
C PHE A 88 -17.25 -8.08 -9.03
N PRO A 89 -18.60 -8.07 -9.10
CA PRO A 89 -19.43 -7.72 -7.96
C PRO A 89 -19.23 -8.70 -6.80
N GLU A 90 -18.89 -9.95 -7.14
CA GLU A 90 -18.63 -11.05 -6.21
C GLU A 90 -17.38 -11.83 -6.66
N GLY A 91 -16.90 -12.71 -5.77
CA GLY A 91 -15.74 -13.55 -6.03
C GLY A 91 -14.41 -12.84 -5.82
N ALA A 92 -13.36 -13.63 -5.69
CA ALA A 92 -12.03 -13.12 -5.47
C ALA A 92 -11.34 -12.72 -6.77
N PHE A 93 -10.58 -11.65 -6.73
CA PHE A 93 -9.57 -11.27 -7.70
C PHE A 93 -8.34 -10.70 -7.00
N ILE A 94 -7.26 -10.55 -7.73
CA ILE A 94 -6.04 -9.92 -7.26
C ILE A 94 -5.81 -8.64 -8.06
N THR A 95 -5.43 -7.55 -7.40
CA THR A 95 -4.83 -6.41 -8.11
C THR A 95 -3.31 -6.44 -7.96
N VAL A 96 -2.59 -6.13 -9.04
CA VAL A 96 -1.15 -5.92 -9.04
C VAL A 96 -0.84 -4.53 -9.57
N SER A 97 0.01 -3.78 -8.86
CA SER A 97 0.26 -2.38 -9.21
C SER A 97 1.75 -2.05 -9.15
N ASN A 98 2.17 -1.06 -9.97
CA ASN A 98 3.40 -0.32 -9.71
C ASN A 98 3.25 0.52 -8.43
N HIS A 99 4.36 1.02 -7.89
CA HIS A 99 4.38 1.65 -6.56
C HIS A 99 5.13 3.00 -6.53
N PRO A 100 4.65 4.03 -7.28
CA PRO A 100 5.38 5.27 -7.43
C PRO A 100 5.29 6.23 -6.25
N PHE A 101 4.17 6.24 -5.48
CA PHE A 101 3.90 7.23 -4.43
C PHE A 101 4.04 6.70 -3.01
N GLY A 102 4.14 5.38 -2.82
CA GLY A 102 4.24 4.77 -1.51
C GLY A 102 2.87 4.59 -0.83
N ALA A 103 2.73 5.02 0.42
CA ALA A 103 1.48 4.83 1.17
C ALA A 103 0.24 5.33 0.41
N LEU A 104 0.40 6.40 -0.39
CA LEU A 104 -0.70 7.00 -1.15
C LEU A 104 -1.24 6.07 -2.24
N ASP A 105 -0.40 5.20 -2.83
CA ASP A 105 -0.88 4.19 -3.79
C ASP A 105 -1.86 3.22 -3.11
N GLY A 106 -1.52 2.75 -1.91
CA GLY A 106 -2.38 1.85 -1.13
C GLY A 106 -3.69 2.53 -0.70
N ILE A 107 -3.62 3.79 -0.25
CA ILE A 107 -4.79 4.60 0.12
C ILE A 107 -5.70 4.78 -1.10
N THR A 108 -5.13 5.10 -2.25
CA THR A 108 -5.89 5.28 -3.50
C THR A 108 -6.51 3.96 -3.98
N LEU A 109 -5.81 2.82 -3.87
CA LEU A 109 -6.43 1.51 -4.19
C LEU A 109 -7.61 1.19 -3.28
N LEU A 110 -7.50 1.49 -1.98
CA LEU A 110 -8.60 1.28 -1.04
C LEU A 110 -9.79 2.20 -1.33
N ASP A 111 -9.55 3.42 -1.80
CA ASP A 111 -10.62 4.31 -2.22
C ASP A 111 -11.30 3.78 -3.50
N ILE A 112 -10.55 3.48 -4.56
CA ILE A 112 -11.09 3.07 -5.85
C ILE A 112 -11.70 1.66 -5.78
N VAL A 113 -10.89 0.66 -5.42
CA VAL A 113 -11.32 -0.74 -5.44
C VAL A 113 -12.22 -1.05 -4.26
N GLY A 114 -11.93 -0.45 -3.09
CA GLY A 114 -12.72 -0.64 -1.89
C GLY A 114 -14.12 -0.02 -1.98
N THR A 115 -14.34 0.99 -2.80
CA THR A 115 -15.68 1.52 -3.10
C THR A 115 -16.52 0.49 -3.86
N ALA A 116 -15.94 -0.20 -4.84
CA ALA A 116 -16.61 -1.26 -5.58
C ALA A 116 -16.73 -2.56 -4.76
N ARG A 117 -15.70 -2.87 -3.95
CA ARG A 117 -15.58 -4.10 -3.15
C ARG A 117 -15.15 -3.75 -1.71
N PRO A 118 -16.09 -3.51 -0.80
CA PRO A 118 -15.81 -3.13 0.60
C PRO A 118 -15.01 -4.16 1.39
N ASP A 119 -14.96 -5.39 0.92
CA ASP A 119 -14.18 -6.49 1.45
C ASP A 119 -12.73 -6.53 0.94
N TYR A 120 -12.31 -5.58 0.08
CA TYR A 120 -10.96 -5.50 -0.45
C TYR A 120 -9.93 -5.15 0.62
N LYS A 121 -8.80 -5.87 0.61
CA LYS A 121 -7.64 -5.56 1.44
C LYS A 121 -6.37 -5.44 0.61
N VAL A 122 -5.41 -4.67 1.10
CA VAL A 122 -4.08 -4.52 0.48
C VAL A 122 -3.02 -5.16 1.36
N MET A 123 -2.14 -5.97 0.75
CA MET A 123 -0.97 -6.49 1.46
C MET A 123 0.09 -5.40 1.58
N VAL A 124 0.49 -5.11 2.81
CA VAL A 124 1.39 -3.99 3.14
C VAL A 124 2.52 -4.42 4.07
N ASN A 125 3.59 -3.61 4.10
CA ASN A 125 4.61 -3.77 5.13
C ASN A 125 4.01 -3.52 6.52
N MET A 126 4.32 -4.38 7.50
CA MET A 126 3.81 -4.29 8.86
C MET A 126 4.04 -2.93 9.53
N PHE A 127 5.03 -2.15 9.08
CA PHE A 127 5.24 -0.79 9.57
C PHE A 127 4.00 0.09 9.35
N LEU A 128 3.24 -0.12 8.26
CA LEU A 128 2.02 0.62 7.99
C LEU A 128 0.87 0.28 8.95
N ASN A 129 0.99 -0.81 9.72
CA ASN A 129 0.03 -1.13 10.80
C ASN A 129 0.00 -0.11 11.94
N HIS A 130 1.01 0.79 12.00
CA HIS A 130 0.97 1.94 12.93
C HIS A 130 -0.14 2.93 12.56
N ILE A 131 -0.56 2.98 11.29
CA ILE A 131 -1.78 3.70 10.86
C ILE A 131 -2.98 2.85 11.26
N SER A 132 -3.35 2.91 12.54
CA SER A 132 -4.29 1.97 13.14
C SER A 132 -5.67 1.98 12.47
N ALA A 133 -6.14 3.14 12.00
CA ALA A 133 -7.40 3.25 11.26
C ALA A 133 -7.42 2.50 9.92
N MET A 134 -6.27 2.13 9.36
CA MET A 134 -6.19 1.35 8.13
C MET A 134 -6.08 -0.16 8.34
N ARG A 135 -5.86 -0.62 9.57
CA ARG A 135 -5.72 -2.06 9.89
C ARG A 135 -6.85 -2.94 9.37
N PRO A 136 -8.14 -2.53 9.39
CA PRO A 136 -9.22 -3.34 8.84
C PRO A 136 -9.05 -3.66 7.35
N SER A 137 -8.38 -2.79 6.59
CA SER A 137 -8.16 -2.92 5.14
C SER A 137 -6.74 -3.38 4.77
N PHE A 138 -5.90 -3.75 5.76
CA PHE A 138 -4.55 -4.20 5.53
C PHE A 138 -4.36 -5.69 5.85
N ILE A 139 -3.44 -6.32 5.11
CA ILE A 139 -2.82 -7.59 5.46
C ILE A 139 -1.35 -7.29 5.67
N ALA A 140 -0.91 -7.31 6.92
CA ALA A 140 0.45 -6.92 7.27
C ALA A 140 1.44 -8.08 7.10
N VAL A 141 2.56 -7.81 6.41
CA VAL A 141 3.69 -8.74 6.25
C VAL A 141 5.01 -8.00 6.51
N ASP A 142 6.02 -8.70 6.97
CA ASP A 142 7.38 -8.16 7.03
C ASP A 142 8.19 -8.69 5.83
N PRO A 143 8.49 -7.84 4.84
CA PRO A 143 9.24 -8.25 3.66
C PRO A 143 10.73 -8.43 3.92
N SER A 144 11.23 -8.06 5.12
CA SER A 144 12.62 -8.29 5.47
C SER A 144 12.86 -9.79 5.62
N ALA A 145 13.78 -10.35 4.82
CA ALA A 145 14.23 -11.74 4.96
C ALA A 145 15.07 -11.93 6.24
N SER A 146 14.55 -11.47 7.39
CA SER A 146 15.26 -11.51 8.64
C SER A 146 15.18 -12.90 9.28
N ASN A 147 16.22 -13.29 10.01
CA ASN A 147 16.20 -14.50 10.83
C ASN A 147 15.38 -14.35 12.12
N ASP A 148 14.71 -13.20 12.31
CA ASP A 148 13.85 -12.92 13.45
C ASP A 148 12.58 -13.78 13.40
N PRO A 149 12.36 -14.70 14.36
CA PRO A 149 11.20 -15.57 14.39
C PRO A 149 9.87 -14.82 14.46
N ALA A 150 9.83 -13.66 15.13
CA ALA A 150 8.60 -12.85 15.25
C ALA A 150 8.19 -12.28 13.90
N LYS A 151 9.13 -11.75 13.12
CA LYS A 151 8.90 -11.23 11.76
C LYS A 151 8.46 -12.32 10.79
N ARG A 152 9.10 -13.51 10.88
CA ARG A 152 8.68 -14.67 10.09
C ARG A 152 7.26 -15.10 10.42
N ARG A 153 6.89 -15.10 11.72
CA ARG A 153 5.54 -15.43 12.16
C ARG A 153 4.50 -14.45 11.60
N THR A 154 4.77 -13.15 11.66
CA THR A 154 3.89 -12.12 11.10
C THR A 154 3.70 -12.33 9.60
N THR A 155 4.78 -12.55 8.85
CA THR A 155 4.70 -12.80 7.40
C THR A 155 3.87 -14.06 7.10
N MET A 156 4.10 -15.14 7.84
CA MET A 156 3.33 -16.37 7.66
C MET A 156 1.84 -16.19 7.97
N GLN A 157 1.52 -15.42 9.01
CA GLN A 157 0.13 -15.08 9.36
C GLN A 157 -0.53 -14.26 8.23
N GLY A 158 0.15 -13.24 7.71
CA GLY A 158 -0.36 -12.44 6.59
C GLY A 158 -0.57 -13.27 5.32
N ILE A 159 0.35 -14.18 4.99
CA ILE A 159 0.16 -15.10 3.85
C ILE A 159 -1.04 -16.03 4.07
N LYS A 160 -1.20 -16.60 5.25
CA LYS A 160 -2.36 -17.44 5.58
C LYS A 160 -3.66 -16.65 5.51
N GLU A 161 -3.70 -15.43 6.02
CA GLU A 161 -4.84 -14.54 5.91
C GLU A 161 -5.19 -14.28 4.44
N ALA A 162 -4.21 -13.92 3.61
CA ALA A 162 -4.41 -13.70 2.18
C ALA A 162 -5.03 -14.93 1.49
N MET A 163 -4.47 -16.12 1.73
CA MET A 163 -4.98 -17.37 1.14
C MET A 163 -6.42 -17.67 1.59
N MET A 164 -6.70 -17.50 2.88
CA MET A 164 -8.03 -17.72 3.44
C MET A 164 -9.06 -16.75 2.83
N ARG A 165 -8.73 -15.47 2.74
CA ARG A 165 -9.62 -14.44 2.19
C ARG A 165 -9.96 -14.71 0.73
N VAL A 166 -8.96 -15.02 -0.10
CA VAL A 166 -9.18 -15.35 -1.52
C VAL A 166 -10.06 -16.60 -1.64
N LYS A 167 -9.84 -17.63 -0.80
CA LYS A 167 -10.70 -18.83 -0.77
C LYS A 167 -12.15 -18.50 -0.38
N GLN A 168 -12.36 -17.45 0.41
CA GLN A 168 -13.68 -16.96 0.81
C GLN A 168 -14.34 -16.04 -0.21
N GLY A 169 -13.68 -15.74 -1.34
CA GLY A 169 -14.18 -14.86 -2.38
C GLY A 169 -13.80 -13.39 -2.22
N HIS A 170 -12.88 -13.05 -1.31
CA HIS A 170 -12.48 -11.67 -1.05
C HIS A 170 -11.27 -11.25 -1.89
N PRO A 171 -11.29 -10.07 -2.53
CA PRO A 171 -10.18 -9.58 -3.33
C PRO A 171 -9.03 -9.02 -2.50
N ILE A 172 -7.81 -9.08 -3.08
CA ILE A 172 -6.58 -8.61 -2.42
C ILE A 172 -5.69 -7.85 -3.41
N GLY A 173 -5.08 -6.76 -2.93
CA GLY A 173 -4.10 -5.97 -3.66
C GLY A 173 -2.66 -6.26 -3.27
N PHE A 174 -1.78 -6.26 -4.27
CA PHE A 174 -0.34 -6.40 -4.10
C PHE A 174 0.42 -5.29 -4.81
N PHE A 175 1.52 -4.88 -4.18
CA PHE A 175 2.60 -4.12 -4.80
C PHE A 175 3.82 -5.04 -4.93
N PRO A 176 3.95 -5.82 -6.04
CA PRO A 176 4.91 -6.91 -6.09
C PRO A 176 6.37 -6.47 -6.01
N ALA A 177 6.68 -5.19 -6.29
CA ALA A 177 8.01 -4.62 -6.11
C ALA A 177 8.46 -4.57 -4.64
N GLY A 178 7.52 -4.62 -3.68
CA GLY A 178 7.76 -4.58 -2.24
C GLY A 178 8.40 -3.29 -1.72
N ALA A 179 8.56 -2.29 -2.58
CA ALA A 179 9.11 -0.98 -2.22
C ALA A 179 8.75 0.07 -3.27
N VAL A 180 8.74 1.33 -2.86
CA VAL A 180 8.47 2.49 -3.73
C VAL A 180 9.45 2.53 -4.91
N SER A 181 8.92 2.86 -6.10
CA SER A 181 9.69 3.04 -7.35
C SER A 181 10.91 3.94 -7.12
N LYS A 182 12.00 3.66 -7.81
CA LYS A 182 13.25 4.38 -7.65
C LYS A 182 13.82 4.87 -8.97
N LEU A 183 14.65 5.89 -8.88
CA LEU A 183 15.46 6.36 -10.01
C LEU A 183 16.45 5.25 -10.40
N LYS A 184 16.44 4.87 -11.67
CA LYS A 184 17.36 3.89 -12.27
C LYS A 184 18.52 4.62 -12.95
N PRO A 185 19.63 3.94 -13.25
CA PRO A 185 20.78 4.55 -13.96
C PRO A 185 20.43 5.18 -15.32
N ASN A 186 19.37 4.68 -15.97
CA ASN A 186 18.85 5.24 -17.24
C ASN A 186 17.93 6.47 -17.04
N LEU A 187 17.99 7.12 -15.88
CA LEU A 187 17.18 8.27 -15.45
C LEU A 187 15.66 8.05 -15.48
N ARG A 188 15.20 6.81 -15.58
CA ARG A 188 13.78 6.47 -15.49
C ARG A 188 13.43 6.07 -14.06
N ILE A 189 12.26 6.52 -13.60
CA ILE A 189 11.70 6.10 -12.32
C ILE A 189 10.79 4.90 -12.59
N ASN A 190 11.18 3.75 -12.04
CA ASN A 190 10.46 2.50 -12.18
C ASN A 190 10.58 1.68 -10.89
N ASP A 191 9.71 0.70 -10.75
CA ASP A 191 9.80 -0.30 -9.70
C ASP A 191 11.12 -1.06 -9.73
N ARG A 192 11.45 -1.62 -8.59
CA ARG A 192 12.42 -2.71 -8.49
C ARG A 192 11.88 -3.93 -9.26
N GLU A 193 12.70 -4.95 -9.40
CA GLU A 193 12.21 -6.25 -9.83
C GLU A 193 11.11 -6.74 -8.89
N TRP A 194 10.09 -7.33 -9.45
CA TRP A 194 9.00 -7.87 -8.67
C TRP A 194 9.47 -9.09 -7.91
N GLN A 195 9.05 -9.22 -6.66
CA GLN A 195 9.56 -10.26 -5.75
C GLN A 195 9.01 -11.63 -6.14
N PRO A 196 9.88 -12.64 -6.40
CA PRO A 196 9.43 -13.98 -6.75
C PRO A 196 8.51 -14.64 -5.72
N SER A 197 8.68 -14.30 -4.43
CA SER A 197 7.82 -14.78 -3.35
C SER A 197 6.36 -14.31 -3.50
N ILE A 198 6.15 -13.06 -3.88
CA ILE A 198 4.81 -12.51 -4.13
C ILE A 198 4.21 -13.14 -5.38
N ILE A 199 4.99 -13.28 -6.45
CA ILE A 199 4.51 -13.91 -7.69
C ILE A 199 4.13 -15.38 -7.46
N ARG A 200 4.89 -16.13 -6.66
CA ARG A 200 4.53 -17.49 -6.26
C ARG A 200 3.23 -17.54 -5.47
N LEU A 201 3.03 -16.60 -4.54
CA LEU A 201 1.77 -16.49 -3.82
C LEU A 201 0.60 -16.25 -4.78
N ILE A 202 0.73 -15.28 -5.70
CA ILE A 202 -0.28 -14.97 -6.72
C ILE A 202 -0.62 -16.23 -7.54
N SER A 203 0.39 -16.95 -8.02
CA SER A 203 0.18 -18.19 -8.81
C SER A 203 -0.58 -19.28 -8.05
N GLN A 204 -0.41 -19.34 -6.73
CA GLN A 204 -1.09 -20.32 -5.87
C GLN A 204 -2.55 -19.96 -5.59
N LEU A 205 -2.89 -18.69 -5.66
CA LEU A 205 -4.25 -18.21 -5.36
C LEU A 205 -5.27 -18.53 -6.47
N LYS A 206 -4.83 -18.72 -7.70
CA LYS A 206 -5.63 -19.19 -8.85
C LYS A 206 -6.92 -18.40 -9.07
N VAL A 207 -6.83 -17.08 -9.05
CA VAL A 207 -7.93 -16.15 -9.33
C VAL A 207 -7.49 -15.13 -10.39
N PRO A 208 -8.43 -14.45 -11.09
CA PRO A 208 -8.07 -13.40 -12.05
C PRO A 208 -7.18 -12.32 -11.42
N VAL A 209 -6.25 -11.78 -12.21
CA VAL A 209 -5.37 -10.69 -11.81
C VAL A 209 -5.68 -9.45 -12.63
N ILE A 210 -6.02 -8.35 -11.97
CA ILE A 210 -6.31 -7.04 -12.58
C ILE A 210 -5.05 -6.19 -12.45
N PRO A 211 -4.38 -5.83 -13.55
CA PRO A 211 -3.24 -4.93 -13.54
C PRO A 211 -3.72 -3.49 -13.36
N ILE A 212 -3.05 -2.74 -12.47
CA ILE A 212 -3.34 -1.33 -12.21
C ILE A 212 -2.04 -0.54 -12.33
N PHE A 213 -2.09 0.61 -13.01
CA PHE A 213 -0.94 1.47 -13.19
C PHE A 213 -1.19 2.87 -12.64
N PHE A 214 -0.35 3.31 -11.70
CA PHE A 214 -0.29 4.67 -11.20
C PHE A 214 0.64 5.51 -12.08
N HIS A 215 0.12 6.58 -12.67
CA HIS A 215 0.89 7.50 -13.49
C HIS A 215 1.61 8.53 -12.62
N GLY A 216 2.85 8.85 -12.98
CA GLY A 216 3.67 9.84 -12.28
C GLY A 216 4.63 9.21 -11.26
N HIS A 217 5.16 10.05 -10.39
CA HIS A 217 6.17 9.68 -9.39
C HIS A 217 6.29 10.76 -8.31
N ASN A 218 6.94 10.43 -7.20
CA ASN A 218 7.32 11.37 -6.15
C ASN A 218 8.31 12.42 -6.66
N SER A 219 8.55 13.47 -5.87
CA SER A 219 9.40 14.60 -6.28
C SER A 219 10.80 14.17 -6.72
N THR A 220 11.42 14.99 -7.57
CA THR A 220 12.82 14.79 -7.99
C THR A 220 13.74 14.73 -6.77
N PHE A 221 13.52 15.60 -5.76
CA PHE A 221 14.28 15.60 -4.52
C PHE A 221 14.19 14.25 -3.79
N PHE A 222 12.97 13.70 -3.64
CA PHE A 222 12.76 12.39 -3.04
C PHE A 222 13.51 11.29 -3.78
N ASN A 223 13.49 11.34 -5.10
CA ASN A 223 14.17 10.34 -5.93
C ASN A 223 15.71 10.46 -5.85
N ILE A 224 16.26 11.66 -5.79
CA ILE A 224 17.70 11.91 -5.58
C ILE A 224 18.13 11.42 -4.20
N LEU A 225 17.36 11.70 -3.13
CA LEU A 225 17.63 11.16 -1.81
C LEU A 225 17.75 9.63 -1.81
N GLY A 226 16.96 8.97 -2.64
CA GLY A 226 17.00 7.50 -2.78
C GLY A 226 18.29 6.96 -3.43
N VAL A 227 19.03 7.79 -4.14
CA VAL A 227 20.37 7.45 -4.64
C VAL A 227 21.40 7.53 -3.52
N ILE A 228 21.24 8.48 -2.57
CA ILE A 228 22.16 8.69 -1.45
C ILE A 228 21.87 7.65 -0.35
N SER A 229 20.59 7.55 0.10
CA SER A 229 20.19 6.62 1.16
C SER A 229 18.71 6.26 1.01
N TRP A 230 18.42 4.97 0.91
CA TRP A 230 17.04 4.50 0.88
C TRP A 230 16.31 4.73 2.21
N GLN A 231 17.02 4.73 3.33
CA GLN A 231 16.46 4.96 4.66
C GLN A 231 15.96 6.41 4.78
N ILE A 232 16.82 7.40 4.44
CA ILE A 232 16.47 8.82 4.46
C ILE A 232 15.30 9.09 3.53
N ARG A 233 15.31 8.50 2.33
CA ARG A 233 14.18 8.61 1.40
C ARG A 233 12.88 8.10 2.03
N THR A 234 12.91 6.94 2.68
CA THR A 234 11.71 6.33 3.29
C THR A 234 11.14 7.23 4.39
N LEU A 235 11.98 7.86 5.20
CA LEU A 235 11.57 8.82 6.22
C LEU A 235 10.89 10.07 5.64
N ARG A 236 11.09 10.37 4.36
CA ARG A 236 10.46 11.51 3.67
C ARG A 236 9.10 11.18 3.02
N LEU A 237 8.68 9.91 3.04
CA LEU A 237 7.39 9.50 2.45
C LEU A 237 6.18 10.30 2.98
N PRO A 238 6.05 10.56 4.28
CA PRO A 238 4.95 11.39 4.79
C PRO A 238 4.90 12.77 4.13
N ALA A 239 6.03 13.44 4.02
CA ALA A 239 6.09 14.75 3.38
C ALA A 239 5.71 14.72 1.89
N GLU A 240 6.00 13.63 1.16
CA GLU A 240 5.58 13.47 -0.24
C GLU A 240 4.05 13.29 -0.36
N VAL A 241 3.40 12.63 0.60
CA VAL A 241 1.94 12.52 0.64
C VAL A 241 1.31 13.92 0.73
N PHE A 242 1.76 14.76 1.69
CA PHE A 242 1.26 16.13 1.83
C PHE A 242 1.54 17.02 0.61
N ARG A 243 2.62 16.75 -0.14
CA ARG A 243 2.90 17.45 -1.41
C ARG A 243 1.89 17.15 -2.52
N ARG A 244 1.10 16.09 -2.39
CA ARG A 244 0.05 15.70 -3.34
C ARG A 244 -1.29 16.36 -3.06
N GLN A 245 -1.44 17.07 -1.96
CA GLN A 245 -2.66 17.80 -1.63
C GLN A 245 -3.09 18.72 -2.78
N GLY A 246 -4.37 18.64 -3.17
CA GLY A 246 -4.97 19.41 -4.27
C GLY A 246 -4.49 19.03 -5.66
N LYS A 247 -3.78 17.90 -5.84
CA LYS A 247 -3.26 17.47 -7.14
C LYS A 247 -4.03 16.27 -7.69
N GLU A 248 -3.93 16.08 -9.00
CA GLU A 248 -4.45 14.91 -9.67
C GLU A 248 -3.55 13.68 -9.41
N ILE A 249 -4.20 12.54 -9.22
CA ILE A 249 -3.60 11.21 -9.34
C ILE A 249 -4.34 10.48 -10.44
N HIS A 250 -3.61 10.10 -11.47
CA HIS A 250 -4.13 9.34 -12.60
C HIS A 250 -3.81 7.86 -12.42
N VAL A 251 -4.84 7.01 -12.53
CA VAL A 251 -4.76 5.55 -12.37
C VAL A 251 -5.41 4.90 -13.58
N SER A 252 -4.76 3.92 -14.19
CA SER A 252 -5.35 3.10 -15.24
C SER A 252 -5.53 1.66 -14.75
N ILE A 253 -6.73 1.11 -14.93
CA ILE A 253 -7.11 -0.27 -14.62
C ILE A 253 -7.17 -1.03 -15.93
N GLY A 254 -6.43 -2.14 -16.01
CA GLY A 254 -6.36 -2.95 -17.23
C GLY A 254 -7.31 -4.15 -17.22
N GLU A 255 -7.39 -4.83 -18.36
CA GLU A 255 -8.18 -6.03 -18.50
C GLU A 255 -7.67 -7.16 -17.58
N PRO A 256 -8.59 -7.95 -17.01
CA PRO A 256 -8.22 -9.05 -16.13
C PRO A 256 -7.41 -10.13 -16.87
N ILE A 257 -6.33 -10.54 -16.27
CA ILE A 257 -5.51 -11.67 -16.73
C ILE A 257 -6.14 -12.94 -16.15
N SER A 258 -6.70 -13.78 -17.02
CA SER A 258 -7.40 -15.00 -16.60
C SER A 258 -6.46 -16.02 -15.94
N VAL A 259 -7.02 -16.96 -15.19
CA VAL A 259 -6.25 -18.04 -14.54
C VAL A 259 -5.56 -18.91 -15.57
N GLU A 260 -6.22 -19.20 -16.70
CA GLU A 260 -5.66 -20.00 -17.80
C GLU A 260 -4.42 -19.33 -18.39
N ARG A 261 -4.50 -18.00 -18.62
CA ARG A 261 -3.38 -17.21 -19.14
C ARG A 261 -2.21 -17.19 -18.16
N GLN A 262 -2.47 -17.15 -16.86
CA GLN A 262 -1.45 -17.23 -15.82
C GLN A 262 -0.79 -18.62 -15.78
N GLN A 263 -1.59 -19.68 -15.89
CA GLN A 263 -1.13 -21.08 -15.88
C GLN A 263 -0.37 -21.48 -17.15
N ALA A 264 -0.58 -20.77 -18.25
CA ALA A 264 0.19 -20.97 -19.47
C ALA A 264 1.67 -20.53 -19.33
N CYS A 265 2.00 -19.76 -18.31
CA CYS A 265 3.38 -19.44 -17.95
C CYS A 265 4.07 -20.68 -17.35
N GLY A 266 5.19 -21.09 -17.92
CA GLY A 266 5.94 -22.28 -17.48
C GLY A 266 6.78 -22.06 -16.22
N SER A 267 6.95 -20.80 -15.78
CA SER A 267 7.79 -20.44 -14.62
C SER A 267 7.25 -19.21 -13.89
N VAL A 268 7.75 -19.03 -12.65
CA VAL A 268 7.46 -17.83 -11.84
C VAL A 268 8.01 -16.57 -12.52
N GLU A 269 9.13 -16.68 -13.19
CA GLU A 269 9.78 -15.60 -13.94
C GLU A 269 8.94 -15.17 -15.13
N GLU A 270 8.38 -16.12 -15.88
CA GLU A 270 7.46 -15.84 -16.99
C GLU A 270 6.17 -15.19 -16.51
N LEU A 271 5.58 -15.70 -15.43
CA LEU A 271 4.40 -15.09 -14.83
C LEU A 271 4.71 -13.65 -14.33
N SER A 272 5.86 -13.44 -13.70
CA SER A 272 6.31 -12.11 -13.30
C SER A 272 6.44 -11.16 -14.49
N ALA A 273 7.04 -11.63 -15.57
CA ALA A 273 7.19 -10.86 -16.80
C ALA A 273 5.82 -10.52 -17.43
N LEU A 274 4.91 -11.48 -17.49
CA LEU A 274 3.53 -11.28 -17.97
C LEU A 274 2.81 -10.21 -17.14
N LEU A 275 2.70 -10.40 -15.84
CA LEU A 275 1.96 -9.49 -14.94
C LEU A 275 2.54 -8.09 -14.99
N ARG A 276 3.87 -7.99 -14.99
CA ARG A 276 4.56 -6.71 -15.06
C ARG A 276 4.36 -6.02 -16.41
N SER A 277 4.47 -6.75 -17.53
CA SER A 277 4.29 -6.18 -18.87
C SER A 277 2.87 -5.65 -19.05
N GLU A 278 1.83 -6.39 -18.62
CA GLU A 278 0.45 -5.94 -18.67
C GLU A 278 0.23 -4.68 -17.82
N THR A 279 0.80 -4.64 -16.60
CA THR A 279 0.72 -3.45 -15.75
C THR A 279 1.39 -2.25 -16.41
N TYR A 280 2.60 -2.42 -16.97
CA TYR A 280 3.33 -1.30 -17.56
C TYR A 280 2.86 -0.90 -18.96
N ALA A 281 2.12 -1.76 -19.66
CA ALA A 281 1.46 -1.42 -20.92
C ALA A 281 0.40 -0.31 -20.73
N LEU A 282 -0.23 -0.24 -19.55
CA LEU A 282 -1.19 0.80 -19.20
C LEU A 282 -0.57 2.20 -19.15
N ARG A 283 0.76 2.33 -19.06
CA ARG A 283 1.45 3.62 -19.09
C ARG A 283 1.17 4.43 -20.35
N SER A 284 0.89 3.78 -21.47
CA SER A 284 0.65 4.43 -22.76
C SER A 284 -0.81 4.82 -23.00
N LEU A 285 -1.71 4.43 -22.11
CA LEU A 285 -3.10 4.91 -22.12
C LEU A 285 -3.08 6.37 -21.66
N LYS A 286 -3.38 7.32 -22.58
CA LYS A 286 -3.42 8.76 -22.34
C LYS A 286 -4.86 9.24 -22.22
#